data_0a8d9d5537fd847fbcd2df30b964ee5d
#
_entry.id   0a8d9d5537fd847fbcd2df30b964ee5d
#
_cell.length_a   1.000
_cell.length_b   1.000
_cell.length_c   1.000
_cell.angle_alpha   90.00
_cell.angle_beta   90.00
_cell.angle_gamma   90.00
#
_symmetry.space_group_name_H-M   'P 1'
#
loop_
_entity.id
_entity.type
_entity.pdbx_description
1 polymer ?
#
loop_
_entity_poly.entity_id
_entity_poly.type
_entity_poly.pdbx_seq_one_letter_code
_entity_poly.pdbx_strand_id
1 'polypeptide(L)'
;TEEFMYTDSNGVYLNDNKLILNDNTKIENAVGSISFKYWDEEKRKKIFEIKNNFHNVNSYGSIGCEYFDIALGQRNFAILSRLYPWDHIPGVFIVRIAGGHDCHFDKLEYKFYNNSNNLIVSNSKKLNYEILNLLEGE
;
A
#
# COMPACT_ATOMS: atom_id res chain seq x y z
N THR A 1 22.63 -2.93 -12.32
CA THR A 1 21.99 -1.70 -12.83
C THR A 1 21.43 -0.88 -11.66
N GLU A 2 21.89 0.35 -11.54
CA GLU A 2 21.33 1.26 -10.55
C GLU A 2 19.96 1.72 -11.02
N GLU A 3 18.94 1.54 -10.18
CA GLU A 3 17.63 2.10 -10.40
C GLU A 3 17.47 3.36 -9.58
N PHE A 4 17.05 4.43 -10.22
CA PHE A 4 16.84 5.72 -9.57
C PHE A 4 15.39 6.18 -9.77
N MET A 5 14.67 6.31 -8.66
CA MET A 5 13.30 6.82 -8.65
C MET A 5 13.27 8.23 -8.06
N TYR A 6 12.60 9.13 -8.75
CA TYR A 6 12.40 10.50 -8.26
C TYR A 6 11.01 11.01 -8.61
N THR A 7 10.60 12.08 -7.95
CA THR A 7 9.34 12.76 -8.23
C THR A 7 9.59 14.23 -8.54
N ASP A 8 8.72 14.79 -9.37
CA ASP A 8 8.60 16.23 -9.58
C ASP A 8 7.11 16.61 -9.60
N SER A 9 6.80 17.86 -9.99
CA SER A 9 5.43 18.34 -10.08
C SER A 9 4.56 17.61 -11.11
N ASN A 10 5.16 16.84 -12.01
CA ASN A 10 4.50 16.17 -13.14
C ASN A 10 4.30 14.66 -12.92
N GLY A 11 5.02 14.06 -11.97
CA GLY A 11 4.86 12.62 -11.73
C GLY A 11 6.03 11.97 -11.03
N VAL A 12 6.02 10.64 -11.06
CA VAL A 12 7.09 9.78 -10.57
C VAL A 12 7.81 9.18 -11.77
N TYR A 13 9.12 9.12 -11.70
CA TYR A 13 9.97 8.63 -12.78
C TYR A 13 10.93 7.57 -12.27
N LEU A 14 11.12 6.52 -13.05
CA LEU A 14 12.17 5.53 -12.88
C LEU A 14 13.13 5.65 -14.04
N ASN A 15 14.40 6.04 -13.77
CA ASN A 15 15.41 6.23 -14.81
C ASN A 15 14.89 7.09 -15.99
N ASP A 16 14.26 8.22 -15.66
CA ASP A 16 13.67 9.19 -16.58
C ASP A 16 12.41 8.73 -17.34
N ASN A 17 11.90 7.54 -17.05
CA ASN A 17 10.62 7.06 -17.58
C ASN A 17 9.50 7.31 -16.58
N LYS A 18 8.45 8.01 -17.02
CA LYS A 18 7.31 8.31 -16.17
C LYS A 18 6.53 7.02 -15.81
N LEU A 19 6.27 6.85 -14.52
CA LEU A 19 5.48 5.73 -14.02
C LEU A 19 3.99 6.09 -14.03
N ILE A 20 3.18 5.18 -14.56
CA ILE A 20 1.71 5.30 -14.56
C ILE A 20 1.17 3.99 -14.01
N LEU A 21 0.46 4.05 -12.90
CA LEU A 21 -0.13 2.86 -12.29
C LEU A 21 -1.42 2.44 -12.99
N ASN A 22 -1.56 1.13 -13.18
CA ASN A 22 -2.78 0.51 -13.72
C ASN A 22 -3.76 0.24 -12.56
N ASP A 23 -5.00 0.69 -12.71
CA ASP A 23 -6.05 0.59 -11.70
C ASP A 23 -7.00 -0.61 -11.86
N ASN A 24 -6.66 -1.58 -12.71
CA ASN A 24 -7.55 -2.70 -13.07
C ASN A 24 -7.26 -4.01 -12.31
N THR A 25 -6.41 -3.99 -11.29
CA THR A 25 -6.07 -5.20 -10.55
C THR A 25 -7.24 -5.64 -9.67
N LYS A 26 -7.66 -6.89 -9.84
CA LYS A 26 -8.66 -7.53 -8.97
C LYS A 26 -7.99 -8.15 -7.75
N ILE A 27 -8.73 -8.29 -6.65
CA ILE A 27 -8.21 -8.87 -5.39
C ILE A 27 -7.55 -10.24 -5.63
N GLU A 28 -8.22 -11.13 -6.34
CA GLU A 28 -7.71 -12.49 -6.59
C GLU A 28 -6.42 -12.53 -7.39
N ASN A 29 -6.07 -11.45 -8.07
CA ASN A 29 -4.84 -11.30 -8.83
C ASN A 29 -3.81 -10.41 -8.14
N ALA A 30 -4.16 -9.79 -7.01
CA ALA A 30 -3.30 -8.84 -6.34
C ALA A 30 -2.16 -9.52 -5.59
N VAL A 31 -0.98 -8.95 -5.73
CA VAL A 31 0.22 -9.32 -5.00
C VAL A 31 0.62 -8.17 -4.09
N GLY A 32 0.92 -8.46 -2.84
CA GLY A 32 1.28 -7.41 -1.92
C GLY A 32 1.87 -7.91 -0.63
N SER A 33 1.96 -7.00 0.33
CA SER A 33 2.45 -7.30 1.67
C SER A 33 1.42 -6.96 2.73
N ILE A 34 1.45 -7.72 3.80
CA ILE A 34 0.61 -7.50 4.97
C ILE A 34 1.50 -7.57 6.21
N SER A 35 1.43 -6.54 7.04
CA SER A 35 2.00 -6.59 8.38
C SER A 35 1.15 -7.50 9.26
N PHE A 36 1.77 -8.46 9.95
CA PHE A 36 1.08 -9.35 10.88
C PHE A 36 1.35 -9.02 12.34
N LYS A 37 2.17 -8.00 12.59
CA LYS A 37 2.55 -7.54 13.93
C LYS A 37 1.84 -6.23 14.29
N TYR A 38 1.78 -5.95 15.59
CA TYR A 38 1.30 -4.67 16.15
C TYR A 38 -0.20 -4.41 15.96
N TRP A 39 -0.98 -5.43 15.68
CA TRP A 39 -2.44 -5.37 15.68
C TRP A 39 -3.00 -5.77 17.06
N ASP A 40 -4.14 -5.19 17.43
CA ASP A 40 -4.97 -5.79 18.48
C ASP A 40 -5.49 -7.16 18.02
N GLU A 41 -6.01 -7.94 18.95
CA GLU A 41 -6.42 -9.33 18.68
C GLU A 41 -7.52 -9.42 17.61
N GLU A 42 -8.49 -8.52 17.63
CA GLU A 42 -9.60 -8.49 16.68
C GLU A 42 -9.10 -8.20 15.26
N LYS A 43 -8.29 -7.14 15.11
CA LYS A 43 -7.72 -6.78 13.80
C LYS A 43 -6.78 -7.86 13.28
N ARG A 44 -5.95 -8.43 14.15
CA ARG A 44 -5.04 -9.51 13.76
C ARG A 44 -5.79 -10.70 13.18
N LYS A 45 -6.89 -11.10 13.81
CA LYS A 45 -7.74 -12.18 13.30
C LYS A 45 -8.29 -11.87 11.92
N LYS A 46 -8.85 -10.69 11.72
CA LYS A 46 -9.35 -10.22 10.42
C LYS A 46 -8.25 -10.22 9.35
N ILE A 47 -7.08 -9.73 9.68
CA ILE A 47 -5.93 -9.69 8.77
C ILE A 47 -5.54 -11.11 8.33
N PHE A 48 -5.50 -12.07 9.24
CA PHE A 48 -5.22 -13.46 8.90
C PHE A 48 -6.32 -14.08 8.04
N GLU A 49 -7.57 -13.73 8.28
CA GLU A 49 -8.70 -14.26 7.50
C GLU A 49 -8.67 -13.81 6.05
N ILE A 50 -8.28 -12.56 5.78
CA ILE A 50 -8.33 -12.00 4.43
C ILE A 50 -7.14 -12.36 3.55
N LYS A 51 -6.03 -12.81 4.11
CA LYS A 51 -4.78 -13.03 3.35
C LYS A 51 -4.96 -13.98 2.16
N ASN A 52 -5.84 -14.97 2.28
CA ASN A 52 -6.06 -15.97 1.23
C ASN A 52 -6.93 -15.46 0.07
N ASN A 53 -7.48 -14.26 0.17
CA ASN A 53 -8.22 -13.64 -0.93
C ASN A 53 -7.31 -13.07 -2.01
N PHE A 54 -6.02 -12.89 -1.71
CA PHE A 54 -5.04 -12.33 -2.62
C PHE A 54 -4.29 -13.44 -3.36
N HIS A 55 -3.73 -13.10 -4.50
CA HIS A 55 -2.92 -14.04 -5.27
C HIS A 55 -1.66 -14.45 -4.51
N ASN A 56 -0.97 -13.48 -3.94
CA ASN A 56 0.24 -13.74 -3.14
C ASN A 56 0.43 -12.63 -2.11
N VAL A 57 0.82 -13.03 -0.90
CA VAL A 57 1.15 -12.13 0.19
C VAL A 57 2.53 -12.48 0.71
N ASN A 58 3.49 -11.59 0.51
CA ASN A 58 4.84 -11.73 1.04
C ASN A 58 5.40 -10.36 1.43
N SER A 59 6.42 -10.34 2.27
CA SER A 59 7.06 -9.10 2.71
C SER A 59 8.58 -9.21 2.50
N TYR A 60 9.17 -8.10 2.05
CA TYR A 60 10.64 -7.99 1.96
C TYR A 60 11.28 -7.63 3.30
N GLY A 61 10.48 -7.32 4.32
CA GLY A 61 11.00 -6.80 5.58
C GLY A 61 11.52 -5.35 5.49
N SER A 62 11.22 -4.65 4.41
CA SER A 62 11.60 -3.27 4.20
C SER A 62 10.42 -2.47 3.65
N ILE A 63 9.93 -1.54 4.44
CA ILE A 63 8.79 -0.68 4.07
C ILE A 63 9.12 0.15 2.84
N GLY A 64 10.34 0.70 2.74
CA GLY A 64 10.76 1.47 1.59
C GLY A 64 10.68 0.68 0.28
N CYS A 65 11.14 -0.56 0.30
CA CYS A 65 11.07 -1.45 -0.87
C CYS A 65 9.62 -1.77 -1.25
N GLU A 66 8.74 -1.93 -0.28
CA GLU A 66 7.33 -2.21 -0.55
C GLU A 66 6.63 -1.02 -1.22
N TYR A 67 6.85 0.20 -0.74
CA TYR A 67 6.33 1.40 -1.41
C TYR A 67 6.90 1.57 -2.82
N PHE A 68 8.20 1.34 -2.98
CA PHE A 68 8.88 1.41 -4.25
C PHE A 68 8.24 0.46 -5.28
N ASP A 69 8.00 -0.79 -4.90
CA ASP A 69 7.40 -1.78 -5.78
C ASP A 69 5.93 -1.47 -6.12
N ILE A 70 5.18 -0.88 -5.20
CA ILE A 70 3.81 -0.41 -5.50
C ILE A 70 3.86 0.72 -6.53
N ALA A 71 4.73 1.69 -6.36
CA ALA A 71 4.89 2.79 -7.31
C ALA A 71 5.37 2.32 -8.69
N LEU A 72 6.15 1.25 -8.76
CA LEU A 72 6.57 0.61 -10.02
C LEU A 72 5.47 -0.24 -10.66
N GLY A 73 4.41 -0.58 -9.93
CA GLY A 73 3.39 -1.51 -10.40
C GLY A 73 3.80 -2.99 -10.30
N GLN A 74 4.91 -3.29 -9.65
CA GLN A 74 5.37 -4.68 -9.42
C GLN A 74 4.65 -5.36 -8.27
N ARG A 75 4.12 -4.58 -7.33
CA ARG A 75 3.19 -5.00 -6.30
C ARG A 75 1.95 -4.14 -6.37
N ASN A 76 0.84 -4.67 -5.87
CA ASN A 76 -0.43 -4.00 -6.00
C ASN A 76 -0.86 -3.29 -4.72
N PHE A 77 -0.47 -3.81 -3.54
CA PHE A 77 -0.93 -3.27 -2.28
C PHE A 77 0.03 -3.55 -1.12
N ALA A 78 -0.19 -2.81 -0.03
CA ALA A 78 0.35 -3.11 1.29
C ALA A 78 -0.69 -2.77 2.35
N ILE A 79 -0.81 -3.63 3.36
CA ILE A 79 -1.61 -3.38 4.57
C ILE A 79 -0.63 -3.26 5.72
N LEU A 80 -0.56 -2.08 6.33
CA LEU A 80 0.51 -1.69 7.22
C LEU A 80 -0.01 -1.32 8.60
N SER A 81 0.78 -1.65 9.62
CA SER A 81 0.60 -1.24 11.01
C SER A 81 1.79 -0.39 11.46
N ARG A 82 1.69 0.21 12.63
CA ARG A 82 2.77 1.00 13.26
C ARG A 82 3.37 2.04 12.31
N LEU A 83 2.65 3.16 12.16
CA LEU A 83 2.94 4.17 11.14
C LEU A 83 3.88 5.26 11.64
N TYR A 84 5.15 4.94 11.85
CA TYR A 84 6.16 5.97 12.14
C TYR A 84 6.34 6.88 10.91
N PRO A 85 6.25 8.23 11.07
CA PRO A 85 6.28 9.14 9.93
C PRO A 85 7.52 8.99 9.04
N TRP A 86 8.69 8.79 9.65
CA TRP A 86 9.95 8.64 8.90
C TRP A 86 9.98 7.40 8.00
N ASP A 87 9.19 6.37 8.33
CA ASP A 87 9.10 5.15 7.52
C ASP A 87 8.05 5.26 6.40
N HIS A 88 7.02 6.10 6.58
CA HIS A 88 5.84 6.07 5.73
C HIS A 88 5.63 7.31 4.87
N ILE A 89 6.01 8.51 5.35
CA ILE A 89 5.76 9.75 4.61
C ILE A 89 6.32 9.71 3.19
N PRO A 90 7.59 9.38 2.95
CA PRO A 90 8.13 9.41 1.59
C PRO A 90 7.42 8.43 0.66
N GLY A 91 7.15 7.23 1.15
CA GLY A 91 6.51 6.16 0.36
C GLY A 91 5.07 6.48 -0.03
N VAL A 92 4.28 6.97 0.92
CA VAL A 92 2.90 7.40 0.65
C VAL A 92 2.87 8.48 -0.42
N PHE A 93 3.77 9.48 -0.33
CA PHE A 93 3.88 10.54 -1.32
C PHE A 93 4.18 10.01 -2.72
N ILE A 94 5.18 9.13 -2.84
CA ILE A 94 5.57 8.54 -4.11
C ILE A 94 4.41 7.79 -4.75
N VAL A 95 3.72 6.96 -3.97
CA VAL A 95 2.57 6.19 -4.47
C VAL A 95 1.44 7.11 -4.93
N ARG A 96 1.13 8.17 -4.17
CA ARG A 96 0.12 9.16 -4.58
C ARG A 96 0.46 9.82 -5.90
N ILE A 97 1.68 10.28 -6.06
CA ILE A 97 2.12 10.98 -7.28
C ILE A 97 2.13 10.02 -8.47
N ALA A 98 2.42 8.74 -8.25
CA ALA A 98 2.35 7.71 -9.29
C ALA A 98 0.90 7.36 -9.71
N GLY A 99 -0.11 7.86 -8.99
CA GLY A 99 -1.52 7.60 -9.28
C GLY A 99 -2.15 6.53 -8.38
N GLY A 100 -1.42 6.06 -7.36
CA GLY A 100 -1.94 5.13 -6.38
C GLY A 100 -2.81 5.80 -5.32
N HIS A 101 -3.23 5.02 -4.34
CA HIS A 101 -4.16 5.46 -3.32
C HIS A 101 -3.77 4.92 -1.94
N ASP A 102 -4.06 5.70 -0.92
CA ASP A 102 -3.88 5.33 0.48
C ASP A 102 -5.10 5.70 1.30
N CYS A 103 -5.40 4.89 2.29
CA CYS A 103 -6.41 5.24 3.30
C CYS A 103 -6.22 4.42 4.57
N HIS A 104 -6.64 4.99 5.69
CA HIS A 104 -6.82 4.24 6.93
C HIS A 104 -8.07 3.36 6.87
N PHE A 105 -8.26 2.49 7.85
CA PHE A 105 -9.44 1.61 7.90
C PHE A 105 -10.75 2.40 8.07
N ASP A 106 -10.69 3.62 8.55
CA ASP A 106 -11.84 4.55 8.61
C ASP A 106 -12.09 5.29 7.30
N LYS A 107 -11.37 4.94 6.23
CA LYS A 107 -11.45 5.53 4.89
C LYS A 107 -10.82 6.92 4.74
N LEU A 108 -10.27 7.47 5.81
CA LEU A 108 -9.56 8.74 5.73
C LEU A 108 -8.18 8.57 5.10
N GLU A 109 -7.77 9.57 4.35
CA GLU A 109 -6.44 9.61 3.74
C GLU A 109 -5.35 9.72 4.82
N TYR A 110 -4.19 9.10 4.58
CA TYR A 110 -3.06 9.14 5.51
C TYR A 110 -2.60 10.59 5.77
N LYS A 111 -2.43 10.91 7.05
CA LYS A 111 -1.81 12.14 7.52
C LYS A 111 -0.84 11.79 8.64
N PHE A 112 0.37 12.34 8.56
CA PHE A 112 1.45 12.01 9.47
C PHE A 112 1.16 12.33 10.95
N TYR A 113 0.23 13.24 11.20
CA TYR A 113 -0.17 13.65 12.55
C TYR A 113 -1.35 12.86 13.13
N ASN A 114 -1.94 11.95 12.38
CA ASN A 114 -2.99 11.07 12.90
C ASN A 114 -2.39 9.94 13.72
N ASN A 115 -3.01 9.63 14.87
CA ASN A 115 -2.61 8.51 15.72
C ASN A 115 -3.17 7.17 15.22
N SER A 116 -3.38 7.04 13.94
CA SER A 116 -3.85 5.81 13.36
C SER A 116 -2.73 4.78 13.27
N ASN A 117 -3.06 3.53 13.55
CA ASN A 117 -2.12 2.40 13.50
C ASN A 117 -2.48 1.41 12.39
N ASN A 118 -3.04 1.92 11.30
CA ASN A 118 -3.40 1.09 10.16
C ASN A 118 -3.37 1.93 8.89
N LEU A 119 -2.97 1.29 7.80
CA LEU A 119 -2.91 1.94 6.49
C LEU A 119 -3.04 0.89 5.40
N ILE A 120 -3.83 1.19 4.38
CA ILE A 120 -3.87 0.44 3.13
C ILE A 120 -3.31 1.34 2.05
N VAL A 121 -2.30 0.85 1.33
CA VAL A 121 -1.70 1.53 0.19
C VAL A 121 -1.84 0.61 -1.00
N SER A 122 -2.27 1.13 -2.14
CA SER A 122 -2.38 0.31 -3.35
C SER A 122 -2.22 1.15 -4.61
N ASN A 123 -2.16 0.45 -5.73
CA ASN A 123 -2.07 1.09 -7.03
C ASN A 123 -3.43 1.63 -7.55
N SER A 124 -4.53 1.46 -6.80
CA SER A 124 -5.82 2.05 -7.18
C SER A 124 -6.74 2.26 -5.97
N LYS A 125 -7.60 3.27 -6.08
CA LYS A 125 -8.66 3.54 -5.12
C LYS A 125 -9.65 2.36 -5.02
N LYS A 126 -9.96 1.75 -6.14
CA LYS A 126 -10.85 0.58 -6.21
C LYS A 126 -10.32 -0.58 -5.37
N LEU A 127 -9.03 -0.91 -5.51
CA LEU A 127 -8.42 -2.00 -4.76
C LEU A 127 -8.42 -1.70 -3.26
N ASN A 128 -8.14 -0.46 -2.85
CA ASN A 128 -8.25 -0.06 -1.45
C ASN A 128 -9.64 -0.32 -0.87
N TYR A 129 -10.69 0.07 -1.59
CA TYR A 129 -12.06 -0.15 -1.12
C TYR A 129 -12.46 -1.62 -1.11
N GLU A 130 -12.00 -2.41 -2.05
CA GLU A 130 -12.22 -3.86 -2.03
C GLU A 130 -11.55 -4.52 -0.82
N ILE A 131 -10.33 -4.09 -0.47
CA ILE A 131 -9.64 -4.55 0.74
C ILE A 131 -10.41 -4.13 2.00
N LEU A 132 -10.88 -2.89 2.07
CA LEU A 132 -11.70 -2.41 3.18
C LEU A 132 -12.97 -3.25 3.35
N ASN A 133 -13.64 -3.59 2.27
CA ASN A 133 -14.83 -4.44 2.34
C ASN A 133 -14.53 -5.82 2.91
N LEU A 134 -13.39 -6.41 2.55
CA LEU A 134 -12.96 -7.66 3.16
C LEU A 134 -12.74 -7.53 4.67
N LEU A 135 -12.10 -6.45 5.11
CA LEU A 135 -11.83 -6.19 6.52
C LEU A 135 -13.11 -5.94 7.32
N GLU A 136 -14.12 -5.32 6.71
CA GLU A 136 -15.43 -5.10 7.31
C GLU A 136 -16.31 -6.36 7.33
N GLY A 137 -15.91 -7.42 6.64
CA GLY A 137 -16.66 -8.68 6.56
C GLY A 137 -17.81 -8.66 5.57
N GLU A 138 -17.72 -7.80 4.58
CA GLU A 138 -18.72 -7.65 3.52
C GLU A 138 -18.29 -8.25 2.18
#